data_74e586cbd0904a76d85ef9c0302b5e99
#
_entry.id   74e586cbd0904a76d85ef9c0302b5e99
#
_cell.length_a   1.000
_cell.length_b   1.000
_cell.length_c   1.000
_cell.angle_alpha   90.00
_cell.angle_beta   90.00
_cell.angle_gamma   90.00
#
_symmetry.space_group_name_H-M   'P 1'
#
loop_
_entity.id
_entity.type
_entity.pdbx_description
1 polymer ?
#
loop_
_entity_poly.entity_id
_entity_poly.type
_entity_poly.pdbx_seq_one_letter_code
_entity_poly.pdbx_strand_id
1 'polypeptide(L)'
;MAQGLTLAGVPLEFLFFALVLGTIAAKPALAGRAAAAGALGISLYKLACSPFDEGAGWHGLLAHAGHEWVGLVNLLALLLGFALLARHFENSRASHALRHALGEGPATGFILLLGVFVLASFLDNIAAAMIGGAIARSVFRGRVHVGYLAAIVAASNAGGSGSVIGDTTTTMMWLAGVPPAAVFTAYVAAASALLVVALPASLQQHRYSPAVRGPVEHHPVDWGSVAVVGFVLCLAIAANLLVNLEFAGWAGVFPFLGLSVWLALLLATPLRRPEWLALPGALRSAAFLLSLVWCASLMPVQALPPASWPVTLAAGFVSAVFDNIPLTALALKQGGYDWGYLAYAVGFGGSLLWFGSSAGVALADMFPEARSARAWLTQGWHVGVAYVAGFFVMLAVLGWSA
;
A
#
# COMPACT_ATOMS: atom_id res chain seq x y z
N MET A 1 -35.85 -11.79 5.49
CA MET A 1 -34.73 -10.85 5.31
C MET A 1 -34.87 -10.28 3.91
N ALA A 2 -35.01 -8.97 3.78
CA ALA A 2 -35.03 -8.34 2.44
C ALA A 2 -33.61 -8.52 1.84
N GLN A 3 -33.49 -9.39 0.85
CA GLN A 3 -32.28 -9.50 0.06
C GLN A 3 -32.16 -8.21 -0.77
N GLY A 4 -30.99 -7.59 -0.78
CA GLY A 4 -30.71 -6.45 -1.65
C GLY A 4 -31.00 -6.80 -3.12
N LEU A 5 -31.20 -5.79 -3.94
CA LEU A 5 -31.46 -5.98 -5.37
C LEU A 5 -30.24 -6.57 -6.05
N THR A 6 -30.45 -7.53 -6.96
CA THR A 6 -29.38 -8.15 -7.76
C THR A 6 -29.63 -7.92 -9.25
N LEU A 7 -28.57 -7.70 -10.00
CA LEU A 7 -28.56 -7.66 -11.47
C LEU A 7 -27.72 -8.83 -11.99
N ALA A 8 -28.35 -9.73 -12.76
CA ALA A 8 -27.70 -10.95 -13.25
C ALA A 8 -27.04 -11.81 -12.12
N GLY A 9 -27.65 -11.84 -10.93
CA GLY A 9 -27.13 -12.58 -9.78
C GLY A 9 -26.03 -11.86 -8.98
N VAL A 10 -25.59 -10.67 -9.41
CA VAL A 10 -24.61 -9.85 -8.69
C VAL A 10 -25.35 -8.79 -7.86
N PRO A 11 -25.07 -8.67 -6.55
CA PRO A 11 -25.60 -7.58 -5.72
C PRO A 11 -25.28 -6.20 -6.28
N LEU A 12 -26.24 -5.28 -6.26
CA LEU A 12 -26.08 -3.93 -6.82
C LEU A 12 -24.97 -3.13 -6.12
N GLU A 13 -24.71 -3.41 -4.86
CA GLU A 13 -23.61 -2.82 -4.10
C GLU A 13 -22.25 -2.99 -4.82
N PHE A 14 -21.98 -4.20 -5.33
CA PHE A 14 -20.75 -4.47 -6.11
C PHE A 14 -20.71 -3.70 -7.43
N LEU A 15 -21.86 -3.52 -8.09
CA LEU A 15 -21.93 -2.76 -9.33
C LEU A 15 -21.67 -1.26 -9.07
N PHE A 16 -22.22 -0.69 -8.00
CA PHE A 16 -21.92 0.67 -7.59
C PHE A 16 -20.45 0.81 -7.19
N PHE A 17 -19.91 -0.14 -6.46
CA PHE A 17 -18.50 -0.12 -6.07
C PHE A 17 -17.57 -0.24 -7.29
N ALA A 18 -17.87 -1.15 -8.22
CA ALA A 18 -17.14 -1.28 -9.48
C ALA A 18 -17.20 0.00 -10.32
N LEU A 19 -18.34 0.71 -10.34
CA LEU A 19 -18.48 2.02 -11.00
C LEU A 19 -17.58 3.08 -10.35
N VAL A 20 -17.51 3.11 -9.01
CA VAL A 20 -16.61 4.01 -8.27
C VAL A 20 -15.16 3.72 -8.65
N LEU A 21 -14.73 2.45 -8.56
CA LEU A 21 -13.36 2.04 -8.89
C LEU A 21 -13.03 2.30 -10.36
N GLY A 22 -13.94 1.98 -11.28
CA GLY A 22 -13.79 2.28 -12.70
C GLY A 22 -13.69 3.79 -12.99
N THR A 23 -14.44 4.62 -12.27
CA THR A 23 -14.34 6.09 -12.39
C THR A 23 -12.98 6.59 -11.91
N ILE A 24 -12.46 6.05 -10.80
CA ILE A 24 -11.13 6.38 -10.26
C ILE A 24 -10.05 5.99 -11.27
N ALA A 25 -10.11 4.77 -11.80
CA ALA A 25 -9.15 4.27 -12.79
C ALA A 25 -9.17 5.11 -14.10
N ALA A 26 -10.35 5.48 -14.57
CA ALA A 26 -10.51 6.28 -15.79
C ALA A 26 -10.14 7.76 -15.62
N LYS A 27 -10.39 8.33 -14.43
CA LYS A 27 -10.21 9.77 -14.13
C LYS A 27 -9.58 9.96 -12.74
N PRO A 28 -8.27 9.72 -12.55
CA PRO A 28 -7.60 9.84 -11.25
C PRO A 28 -7.75 11.22 -10.59
N ALA A 29 -7.88 12.29 -11.39
CA ALA A 29 -8.13 13.64 -10.87
C ALA A 29 -9.46 13.79 -10.10
N LEU A 30 -10.41 12.88 -10.30
CA LEU A 30 -11.71 12.85 -9.61
C LEU A 30 -11.75 11.81 -8.48
N ALA A 31 -10.65 11.09 -8.21
CA ALA A 31 -10.60 9.94 -7.29
C ALA A 31 -11.26 10.25 -5.93
N GLY A 32 -10.85 11.31 -5.26
CA GLY A 32 -11.42 11.67 -3.95
C GLY A 32 -12.92 11.98 -4.00
N ARG A 33 -13.39 12.66 -5.06
CA ARG A 33 -14.82 12.97 -5.25
C ARG A 33 -15.62 11.70 -5.58
N ALA A 34 -15.08 10.83 -6.42
CA ALA A 34 -15.72 9.57 -6.80
C ALA A 34 -15.86 8.64 -5.60
N ALA A 35 -14.79 8.50 -4.77
CA ALA A 35 -14.82 7.70 -3.57
C ALA A 35 -15.84 8.24 -2.54
N ALA A 36 -15.84 9.54 -2.28
CA ALA A 36 -16.80 10.17 -1.35
C ALA A 36 -18.25 10.06 -1.85
N ALA A 37 -18.48 10.28 -3.15
CA ALA A 37 -19.81 10.12 -3.76
C ALA A 37 -20.26 8.64 -3.72
N GLY A 38 -19.32 7.70 -3.93
CA GLY A 38 -19.58 6.28 -3.81
C GLY A 38 -19.97 5.87 -2.39
N ALA A 39 -19.21 6.33 -1.39
CA ALA A 39 -19.49 6.07 0.03
C ALA A 39 -20.89 6.56 0.41
N LEU A 40 -21.24 7.79 0.01
CA LEU A 40 -22.57 8.36 0.22
C LEU A 40 -23.66 7.58 -0.55
N GLY A 41 -23.44 7.33 -1.84
CA GLY A 41 -24.43 6.67 -2.71
C GLY A 41 -24.74 5.24 -2.28
N ILE A 42 -23.72 4.44 -1.94
CA ILE A 42 -23.90 3.06 -1.46
C ILE A 42 -24.59 3.07 -0.07
N SER A 43 -24.21 4.00 0.81
CA SER A 43 -24.90 4.14 2.12
C SER A 43 -26.39 4.49 1.97
N LEU A 44 -26.73 5.43 1.07
CA LEU A 44 -28.12 5.79 0.77
C LEU A 44 -28.88 4.63 0.14
N TYR A 45 -28.25 3.87 -0.77
CA TYR A 45 -28.87 2.68 -1.34
C TYR A 45 -29.18 1.63 -0.26
N LYS A 46 -28.22 1.37 0.65
CA LYS A 46 -28.45 0.43 1.75
C LYS A 46 -29.53 0.91 2.72
N LEU A 47 -29.58 2.21 3.00
CA LEU A 47 -30.65 2.79 3.81
C LEU A 47 -32.04 2.57 3.22
N ALA A 48 -32.19 2.66 1.89
CA ALA A 48 -33.47 2.62 1.21
C ALA A 48 -33.88 1.20 0.77
N CYS A 49 -32.91 0.37 0.33
CA CYS A 49 -33.20 -0.82 -0.47
C CYS A 49 -32.52 -2.10 0.01
N SER A 50 -31.48 -2.02 0.89
CA SER A 50 -30.72 -3.20 1.33
C SER A 50 -30.35 -3.08 2.81
N PRO A 51 -30.36 -4.15 3.59
CA PRO A 51 -29.93 -4.08 4.99
C PRO A 51 -28.40 -3.94 5.10
N PHE A 52 -27.94 -3.36 6.19
CA PHE A 52 -26.57 -3.50 6.67
C PHE A 52 -26.43 -4.85 7.38
N ASP A 53 -25.21 -5.30 7.62
CA ASP A 53 -24.97 -6.57 8.33
C ASP A 53 -25.56 -6.52 9.76
N GLU A 54 -25.56 -5.33 10.38
CA GLU A 54 -26.05 -5.07 11.74
C GLU A 54 -27.55 -4.74 11.79
N GLY A 55 -28.24 -4.61 10.64
CA GLY A 55 -29.68 -4.31 10.60
C GLY A 55 -30.10 -3.44 9.41
N ALA A 56 -31.36 -3.02 9.41
CA ALA A 56 -31.94 -2.22 8.33
C ALA A 56 -32.14 -0.75 8.72
N GLY A 57 -32.16 0.12 7.71
CA GLY A 57 -32.45 1.54 7.85
C GLY A 57 -31.44 2.30 8.70
N TRP A 58 -31.87 3.37 9.35
CA TRP A 58 -31.00 4.23 10.17
C TRP A 58 -30.36 3.50 11.36
N HIS A 59 -31.09 2.56 11.98
CA HIS A 59 -30.53 1.74 13.06
C HIS A 59 -29.35 0.90 12.57
N GLY A 60 -29.50 0.27 11.40
CA GLY A 60 -28.42 -0.51 10.77
C GLY A 60 -27.22 0.36 10.42
N LEU A 61 -27.43 1.57 9.84
CA LEU A 61 -26.33 2.49 9.54
C LEU A 61 -25.57 2.94 10.79
N LEU A 62 -26.29 3.29 11.87
CA LEU A 62 -25.65 3.73 13.11
C LEU A 62 -24.90 2.58 13.79
N ALA A 63 -25.44 1.37 13.78
CA ALA A 63 -24.79 0.18 14.32
C ALA A 63 -23.53 -0.16 13.51
N HIS A 64 -23.62 -0.11 12.17
CA HIS A 64 -22.47 -0.30 11.27
C HIS A 64 -21.37 0.76 11.51
N ALA A 65 -21.74 2.04 11.57
CA ALA A 65 -20.80 3.10 11.90
C ALA A 65 -20.17 2.93 13.29
N GLY A 66 -20.96 2.46 14.27
CA GLY A 66 -20.48 2.11 15.62
C GLY A 66 -19.54 0.90 15.66
N HIS A 67 -19.61 0.01 14.66
CA HIS A 67 -18.68 -1.10 14.52
C HIS A 67 -17.37 -0.67 13.86
N GLU A 68 -17.44 0.14 12.80
CA GLU A 68 -16.31 0.51 11.97
C GLU A 68 -15.47 1.67 12.52
N TRP A 69 -16.01 2.52 13.42
CA TRP A 69 -15.37 3.80 13.77
C TRP A 69 -13.96 3.67 14.35
N VAL A 70 -13.69 2.63 15.16
CA VAL A 70 -12.37 2.43 15.79
C VAL A 70 -11.32 2.15 14.72
N GLY A 71 -11.63 1.25 13.76
CA GLY A 71 -10.77 0.94 12.63
C GLY A 71 -10.49 2.16 11.76
N LEU A 72 -11.53 2.93 11.42
CA LEU A 72 -11.41 4.13 10.59
C LEU A 72 -10.60 5.23 11.27
N VAL A 73 -10.79 5.46 12.57
CA VAL A 73 -10.02 6.46 13.33
C VAL A 73 -8.56 6.03 13.50
N ASN A 74 -8.32 4.74 13.80
CA ASN A 74 -6.96 4.21 13.82
C ASN A 74 -6.27 4.39 12.48
N LEU A 75 -6.93 4.01 11.37
CA LEU A 75 -6.38 4.15 10.02
C LEU A 75 -6.08 5.63 9.69
N LEU A 76 -7.02 6.54 9.98
CA LEU A 76 -6.79 7.97 9.80
C LEU A 76 -5.56 8.45 10.57
N ALA A 77 -5.49 8.12 11.86
CA ALA A 77 -4.40 8.55 12.73
C ALA A 77 -3.04 8.01 12.25
N LEU A 78 -2.99 6.74 11.82
CA LEU A 78 -1.78 6.13 11.27
C LEU A 78 -1.37 6.77 9.95
N LEU A 79 -2.30 6.97 9.00
CA LEU A 79 -1.98 7.61 7.72
C LEU A 79 -1.40 9.02 7.90
N LEU A 80 -1.97 9.80 8.81
CA LEU A 80 -1.46 11.15 9.12
C LEU A 80 -0.11 11.08 9.85
N GLY A 81 0.02 10.17 10.83
CA GLY A 81 1.26 9.97 11.58
C GLY A 81 2.41 9.49 10.69
N PHE A 82 2.15 8.51 9.83
CA PHE A 82 3.16 7.99 8.91
C PHE A 82 3.55 8.99 7.82
N ALA A 83 2.63 9.87 7.39
CA ALA A 83 2.99 10.97 6.50
C ALA A 83 3.99 11.93 7.15
N LEU A 84 3.85 12.23 8.45
CA LEU A 84 4.84 13.01 9.19
C LEU A 84 6.16 12.26 9.37
N LEU A 85 6.12 10.93 9.64
CA LEU A 85 7.32 10.10 9.74
C LEU A 85 8.09 10.01 8.41
N ALA A 86 7.37 9.87 7.30
CA ALA A 86 7.99 9.90 5.96
C ALA A 86 8.75 11.21 5.74
N ARG A 87 8.19 12.37 6.15
CA ARG A 87 8.90 13.66 6.10
C ARG A 87 10.12 13.71 7.02
N HIS A 88 10.05 13.16 8.23
CA HIS A 88 11.24 13.03 9.09
C HIS A 88 12.35 12.22 8.42
N PHE A 89 11.98 11.11 7.79
CA PHE A 89 12.95 10.27 7.08
C PHE A 89 13.52 10.97 5.84
N GLU A 90 12.69 11.61 5.01
CA GLU A 90 13.14 12.40 3.86
C GLU A 90 14.11 13.51 4.30
N ASN A 91 13.76 14.26 5.33
CA ASN A 91 14.57 15.35 5.88
C ASN A 91 15.86 14.85 6.54
N SER A 92 15.92 13.61 6.99
CA SER A 92 17.12 12.99 7.55
C SER A 92 18.25 12.84 6.54
N ARG A 93 17.93 12.90 5.23
CA ARG A 93 18.87 12.63 4.13
C ARG A 93 19.47 11.23 4.15
N ALA A 94 18.89 10.29 4.93
CA ALA A 94 19.35 8.90 4.96
C ALA A 94 19.28 8.23 3.57
N SER A 95 18.32 8.63 2.72
CA SER A 95 18.23 8.21 1.32
C SER A 95 19.46 8.59 0.47
N HIS A 96 20.17 9.67 0.83
CA HIS A 96 21.41 10.05 0.16
C HIS A 96 22.54 9.03 0.43
N ALA A 97 22.52 8.32 1.57
CA ALA A 97 23.49 7.27 1.84
C ALA A 97 23.35 6.11 0.82
N LEU A 98 22.15 5.82 0.36
CA LEU A 98 21.93 4.84 -0.72
C LEU A 98 22.63 5.28 -2.02
N ARG A 99 22.57 6.59 -2.37
CA ARG A 99 23.26 7.11 -3.55
C ARG A 99 24.78 6.96 -3.47
N HIS A 100 25.37 7.09 -2.27
CA HIS A 100 26.81 6.88 -2.06
C HIS A 100 27.24 5.41 -2.26
N ALA A 101 26.35 4.46 -1.93
CA ALA A 101 26.60 3.03 -2.14
C ALA A 101 26.50 2.63 -3.62
N LEU A 102 25.93 3.49 -4.48
CA LEU A 102 25.77 3.22 -5.91
C LEU A 102 27.08 3.51 -6.67
N GLY A 103 27.65 2.47 -7.27
CA GLY A 103 28.80 2.55 -8.17
C GLY A 103 28.44 2.98 -9.60
N GLU A 104 29.41 2.86 -10.50
CA GLU A 104 29.22 2.90 -11.93
C GLU A 104 29.16 1.46 -12.47
N GLY A 105 28.19 1.15 -13.31
CA GLY A 105 28.14 -0.15 -13.94
C GLY A 105 26.75 -0.81 -13.92
N PRO A 106 26.64 -2.04 -14.44
CA PRO A 106 25.35 -2.72 -14.60
C PRO A 106 24.69 -3.10 -13.27
N ALA A 107 25.48 -3.26 -12.20
CA ALA A 107 24.94 -3.59 -10.85
C ALA A 107 24.23 -2.40 -10.18
N THR A 108 24.49 -1.17 -10.61
CA THR A 108 23.90 0.03 -10.01
C THR A 108 22.39 0.00 -10.03
N GLY A 109 21.79 -0.40 -11.14
CA GLY A 109 20.34 -0.53 -11.26
C GLY A 109 19.77 -1.55 -10.28
N PHE A 110 20.43 -2.70 -10.14
CA PHE A 110 20.02 -3.75 -9.21
C PHE A 110 20.12 -3.28 -7.74
N ILE A 111 21.23 -2.66 -7.37
CA ILE A 111 21.44 -2.15 -6.00
C ILE A 111 20.41 -1.06 -5.66
N LEU A 112 20.06 -0.20 -6.62
CA LEU A 112 19.01 0.80 -6.42
C LEU A 112 17.64 0.15 -6.16
N LEU A 113 17.25 -0.88 -6.94
CA LEU A 113 16.00 -1.60 -6.73
C LEU A 113 15.97 -2.34 -5.39
N LEU A 114 17.09 -2.96 -4.99
CA LEU A 114 17.22 -3.56 -3.67
C LEU A 114 17.10 -2.50 -2.56
N GLY A 115 17.69 -1.34 -2.75
CA GLY A 115 17.57 -0.21 -1.82
C GLY A 115 16.13 0.30 -1.70
N VAL A 116 15.40 0.41 -2.82
CA VAL A 116 13.97 0.77 -2.82
C VAL A 116 13.13 -0.27 -2.06
N PHE A 117 13.38 -1.55 -2.29
CA PHE A 117 12.72 -2.63 -1.57
C PHE A 117 12.94 -2.54 -0.05
N VAL A 118 14.19 -2.35 0.37
CA VAL A 118 14.52 -2.20 1.80
C VAL A 118 13.88 -0.94 2.38
N LEU A 119 13.92 0.18 1.66
CA LEU A 119 13.29 1.43 2.11
C LEU A 119 11.78 1.25 2.29
N ALA A 120 11.11 0.57 1.37
CA ALA A 120 9.66 0.33 1.43
C ALA A 120 9.24 -0.58 2.59
N SER A 121 10.17 -1.35 3.15
CA SER A 121 9.90 -2.13 4.37
C SER A 121 9.76 -1.27 5.63
N PHE A 122 10.24 -0.02 5.59
CA PHE A 122 10.24 0.91 6.73
C PHE A 122 9.48 2.22 6.43
N LEU A 123 9.28 2.53 5.17
CA LEU A 123 8.54 3.69 4.69
C LEU A 123 7.33 3.23 3.88
N ASP A 124 6.37 4.12 3.75
CA ASP A 124 5.29 3.95 2.78
C ASP A 124 5.84 3.71 1.36
N ASN A 125 5.23 2.78 0.64
CA ASN A 125 5.62 2.39 -0.72
C ASN A 125 5.67 3.57 -1.70
N ILE A 126 4.80 4.59 -1.54
CA ILE A 126 4.82 5.82 -2.35
C ILE A 126 6.12 6.58 -2.13
N ALA A 127 6.49 6.81 -0.86
CA ALA A 127 7.72 7.52 -0.51
C ALA A 127 8.96 6.77 -1.02
N ALA A 128 9.01 5.44 -0.85
CA ALA A 128 10.11 4.62 -1.35
C ALA A 128 10.25 4.67 -2.88
N ALA A 129 9.13 4.60 -3.62
CA ALA A 129 9.12 4.71 -5.07
C ALA A 129 9.58 6.09 -5.55
N MET A 130 9.12 7.17 -4.89
CA MET A 130 9.51 8.55 -5.23
C MET A 130 11.00 8.79 -4.97
N ILE A 131 11.54 8.30 -3.85
CA ILE A 131 12.98 8.36 -3.55
C ILE A 131 13.78 7.57 -4.60
N GLY A 132 13.35 6.34 -4.90
CA GLY A 132 13.95 5.50 -5.94
C GLY A 132 13.96 6.18 -7.31
N GLY A 133 12.83 6.79 -7.70
CA GLY A 133 12.69 7.55 -8.93
C GLY A 133 13.60 8.77 -8.99
N ALA A 134 13.68 9.54 -7.90
CA ALA A 134 14.56 10.72 -7.81
C ALA A 134 16.05 10.33 -7.93
N ILE A 135 16.45 9.24 -7.26
CA ILE A 135 17.82 8.71 -7.36
C ILE A 135 18.08 8.20 -8.79
N ALA A 136 17.15 7.43 -9.39
CA ALA A 136 17.24 6.94 -10.75
C ALA A 136 17.41 8.09 -11.76
N ARG A 137 16.58 9.14 -11.62
CA ARG A 137 16.67 10.35 -12.44
C ARG A 137 18.06 10.99 -12.38
N SER A 138 18.64 11.05 -11.19
CA SER A 138 19.99 11.61 -10.99
C SER A 138 21.07 10.71 -11.56
N VAL A 139 21.04 9.40 -11.24
CA VAL A 139 22.09 8.42 -11.61
C VAL A 139 22.08 8.15 -13.11
N PHE A 140 20.92 8.11 -13.75
CA PHE A 140 20.77 7.86 -15.19
C PHE A 140 20.57 9.14 -16.02
N ARG A 141 20.94 10.31 -15.49
CA ARG A 141 20.90 11.62 -16.17
C ARG A 141 19.54 11.96 -16.78
N GLY A 142 18.46 11.67 -16.06
CA GLY A 142 17.09 11.91 -16.52
C GLY A 142 16.56 10.89 -17.54
N ARG A 143 17.38 9.96 -18.02
CA ARG A 143 16.99 8.93 -19.00
C ARG A 143 16.72 7.61 -18.32
N VAL A 144 15.47 7.44 -17.83
CA VAL A 144 15.04 6.22 -17.15
C VAL A 144 14.11 5.43 -18.06
N HIS A 145 14.42 4.15 -18.28
CA HIS A 145 13.62 3.26 -19.12
C HIS A 145 12.27 2.93 -18.45
N VAL A 146 11.17 2.88 -19.20
CA VAL A 146 9.83 2.63 -18.63
C VAL A 146 9.77 1.30 -17.87
N GLY A 147 10.41 0.24 -18.39
CA GLY A 147 10.51 -1.03 -17.68
C GLY A 147 11.26 -0.94 -16.35
N TYR A 148 12.23 -0.03 -16.24
CA TYR A 148 12.93 0.21 -14.98
C TYR A 148 12.06 1.02 -14.00
N LEU A 149 11.24 1.97 -14.50
CA LEU A 149 10.24 2.65 -13.67
C LEU A 149 9.21 1.66 -13.11
N ALA A 150 8.75 0.73 -13.94
CA ALA A 150 7.89 -0.36 -13.49
C ALA A 150 8.54 -1.22 -12.41
N ALA A 151 9.85 -1.49 -12.53
CA ALA A 151 10.61 -2.23 -11.53
C ALA A 151 10.79 -1.46 -10.21
N ILE A 152 10.91 -0.12 -10.25
CA ILE A 152 10.94 0.71 -9.03
C ILE A 152 9.62 0.57 -8.28
N VAL A 153 8.48 0.66 -8.96
CA VAL A 153 7.16 0.47 -8.34
C VAL A 153 7.01 -0.96 -7.81
N ALA A 154 7.45 -1.96 -8.58
CA ALA A 154 7.41 -3.36 -8.14
C ALA A 154 8.29 -3.60 -6.91
N ALA A 155 9.48 -3.02 -6.85
CA ALA A 155 10.38 -3.13 -5.70
C ALA A 155 9.80 -2.44 -4.45
N SER A 156 9.17 -1.26 -4.61
CA SER A 156 8.54 -0.56 -3.49
C SER A 156 7.32 -1.31 -2.95
N ASN A 157 6.44 -1.78 -3.82
CA ASN A 157 5.27 -2.55 -3.41
C ASN A 157 5.66 -3.91 -2.80
N ALA A 158 6.68 -4.59 -3.37
CA ALA A 158 7.23 -5.82 -2.81
C ALA A 158 7.81 -5.62 -1.41
N GLY A 159 8.60 -4.57 -1.20
CA GLY A 159 9.17 -4.24 0.11
C GLY A 159 8.11 -3.90 1.15
N GLY A 160 7.04 -3.21 0.75
CA GLY A 160 5.91 -2.89 1.61
C GLY A 160 5.05 -4.10 1.97
N SER A 161 4.90 -5.07 1.07
CA SER A 161 3.96 -6.20 1.24
C SER A 161 4.29 -7.14 2.40
N GLY A 162 5.54 -7.23 2.83
CA GLY A 162 5.96 -8.05 3.98
C GLY A 162 6.07 -7.28 5.30
N SER A 163 5.81 -5.96 5.29
CA SER A 163 5.95 -5.10 6.47
C SER A 163 4.61 -4.50 6.84
N VAL A 164 4.20 -4.62 8.11
CA VAL A 164 2.93 -4.05 8.60
C VAL A 164 2.89 -2.51 8.60
N ILE A 165 4.01 -1.87 8.31
CA ILE A 165 4.16 -0.40 8.27
C ILE A 165 4.56 0.13 6.88
N GLY A 166 4.96 -0.78 5.97
CA GLY A 166 5.48 -0.41 4.64
C GLY A 166 4.40 -0.18 3.59
N ASP A 167 3.17 -0.63 3.85
CA ASP A 167 2.02 -0.45 2.95
C ASP A 167 0.74 -0.24 3.78
N THR A 168 -0.16 0.59 3.30
CA THR A 168 -1.47 0.82 3.92
C THR A 168 -2.28 -0.48 4.04
N THR A 169 -2.18 -1.39 3.08
CA THR A 169 -2.89 -2.67 3.08
C THR A 169 -2.45 -3.57 4.22
N THR A 170 -1.15 -3.69 4.44
CA THR A 170 -0.59 -4.48 5.55
C THR A 170 -0.84 -3.81 6.91
N THR A 171 -0.87 -2.48 6.95
CA THR A 171 -1.32 -1.73 8.13
C THR A 171 -2.78 -2.03 8.47
N MET A 172 -3.67 -2.10 7.46
CA MET A 172 -5.07 -2.48 7.66
C MET A 172 -5.21 -3.92 8.18
N MET A 173 -4.43 -4.87 7.64
CA MET A 173 -4.39 -6.25 8.15
C MET A 173 -3.99 -6.28 9.62
N TRP A 174 -2.94 -5.53 9.98
CA TRP A 174 -2.48 -5.43 11.35
C TRP A 174 -3.53 -4.82 12.30
N LEU A 175 -4.21 -3.75 11.87
CA LEU A 175 -5.33 -3.15 12.60
C LEU A 175 -6.50 -4.13 12.81
N ALA A 176 -6.75 -4.98 11.83
CA ALA A 176 -7.79 -6.02 11.90
C ALA A 176 -7.37 -7.24 12.75
N GLY A 177 -6.22 -7.20 13.42
CA GLY A 177 -5.75 -8.25 14.32
C GLY A 177 -4.90 -9.34 13.64
N VAL A 178 -4.55 -9.19 12.35
CA VAL A 178 -3.64 -10.12 11.68
C VAL A 178 -2.25 -10.02 12.31
N PRO A 179 -1.66 -11.14 12.77
CA PRO A 179 -0.32 -11.11 13.37
C PRO A 179 0.73 -10.62 12.39
N PRO A 180 1.67 -9.75 12.79
CA PRO A 180 2.77 -9.30 11.93
C PRO A 180 3.57 -10.44 11.30
N ALA A 181 3.73 -11.55 12.02
CA ALA A 181 4.42 -12.75 11.52
C ALA A 181 3.72 -13.36 10.29
N ALA A 182 2.38 -13.31 10.22
CA ALA A 182 1.64 -13.80 9.06
C ALA A 182 1.88 -12.91 7.82
N VAL A 183 1.89 -11.58 8.01
CA VAL A 183 2.22 -10.63 6.94
C VAL A 183 3.68 -10.79 6.50
N PHE A 184 4.60 -11.01 7.44
CA PHE A 184 6.03 -11.16 7.16
C PHE A 184 6.34 -12.33 6.21
N THR A 185 5.51 -13.37 6.18
CA THR A 185 5.68 -14.49 5.23
C THR A 185 5.63 -14.05 3.76
N ALA A 186 4.97 -12.92 3.45
CA ALA A 186 4.95 -12.33 2.12
C ALA A 186 6.35 -12.03 1.56
N TYR A 187 7.36 -11.83 2.42
CA TYR A 187 8.74 -11.61 1.98
C TYR A 187 9.35 -12.80 1.21
N VAL A 188 8.83 -14.02 1.40
CA VAL A 188 9.27 -15.18 0.60
C VAL A 188 8.94 -14.95 -0.88
N ALA A 189 7.72 -14.52 -1.17
CA ALA A 189 7.30 -14.16 -2.52
C ALA A 189 7.96 -12.86 -3.00
N ALA A 190 7.97 -11.84 -2.16
CA ALA A 190 8.45 -10.50 -2.50
C ALA A 190 9.96 -10.49 -2.82
N ALA A 191 10.80 -11.17 -2.03
CA ALA A 191 12.23 -11.28 -2.31
C ALA A 191 12.50 -12.08 -3.58
N SER A 192 11.77 -13.16 -3.80
CA SER A 192 11.86 -13.96 -5.03
C SER A 192 11.47 -13.14 -6.26
N ALA A 193 10.35 -12.41 -6.17
CA ALA A 193 9.89 -11.52 -7.22
C ALA A 193 10.88 -10.39 -7.49
N LEU A 194 11.48 -9.81 -6.45
CA LEU A 194 12.51 -8.79 -6.60
C LEU A 194 13.68 -9.28 -7.46
N LEU A 195 14.18 -10.48 -7.21
CA LEU A 195 15.27 -11.05 -8.01
C LEU A 195 14.87 -11.22 -9.49
N VAL A 196 13.65 -11.71 -9.73
CA VAL A 196 13.13 -11.91 -11.09
C VAL A 196 12.93 -10.59 -11.84
N VAL A 197 12.47 -9.53 -11.15
CA VAL A 197 12.23 -8.23 -11.79
C VAL A 197 13.51 -7.39 -11.89
N ALA A 198 14.38 -7.40 -10.88
CA ALA A 198 15.49 -6.48 -10.79
C ALA A 198 16.61 -6.79 -11.79
N LEU A 199 16.87 -8.06 -12.09
CA LEU A 199 17.91 -8.44 -13.04
C LEU A 199 17.62 -7.94 -14.46
N PRO A 200 16.49 -8.29 -15.11
CA PRO A 200 16.22 -7.81 -16.47
C PRO A 200 16.01 -6.29 -16.52
N ALA A 201 15.37 -5.69 -15.52
CA ALA A 201 15.18 -4.24 -15.47
C ALA A 201 16.51 -3.50 -15.40
N SER A 202 17.45 -3.96 -14.59
CA SER A 202 18.78 -3.35 -14.47
C SER A 202 19.59 -3.45 -15.77
N LEU A 203 19.51 -4.61 -16.44
CA LEU A 203 20.16 -4.79 -17.74
C LEU A 203 19.53 -3.92 -18.83
N GLN A 204 18.19 -3.82 -18.86
CA GLN A 204 17.49 -2.90 -19.78
C GLN A 204 17.90 -1.46 -19.54
N GLN A 205 17.93 -1.03 -18.28
CA GLN A 205 18.32 0.33 -17.92
C GLN A 205 19.79 0.62 -18.30
N HIS A 206 20.69 -0.30 -17.99
CA HIS A 206 22.10 -0.15 -18.34
C HIS A 206 22.34 -0.02 -19.84
N ARG A 207 21.62 -0.80 -20.66
CA ARG A 207 21.69 -0.70 -22.12
C ARG A 207 21.05 0.59 -22.65
N TYR A 208 20.01 1.08 -22.01
CA TYR A 208 19.32 2.32 -22.40
C TYR A 208 20.07 3.57 -21.99
N SER A 209 20.54 3.62 -20.76
CA SER A 209 21.37 4.69 -20.22
C SER A 209 22.20 4.16 -19.04
N PRO A 210 23.50 3.98 -19.19
CA PRO A 210 24.38 3.55 -18.10
C PRO A 210 24.39 4.53 -16.93
N ALA A 211 24.64 4.01 -15.73
CA ALA A 211 24.81 4.81 -14.54
C ALA A 211 26.09 5.65 -14.61
N VAL A 212 26.04 6.88 -14.15
CA VAL A 212 27.17 7.80 -14.11
C VAL A 212 27.30 8.41 -12.73
N ARG A 213 28.52 8.49 -12.23
CA ARG A 213 28.82 9.26 -11.01
C ARG A 213 28.51 10.74 -11.25
N GLY A 214 27.49 11.25 -10.55
CA GLY A 214 27.30 12.69 -10.44
C GLY A 214 28.18 13.27 -9.33
N PRO A 215 28.37 14.60 -9.29
CA PRO A 215 29.02 15.26 -8.17
C PRO A 215 28.26 14.86 -6.89
N VAL A 216 29.00 14.33 -5.93
CA VAL A 216 28.43 13.87 -4.66
C VAL A 216 28.56 15.02 -3.68
N GLU A 217 27.46 15.73 -3.45
CA GLU A 217 27.41 16.67 -2.34
C GLU A 217 27.36 15.88 -1.03
N HIS A 218 28.36 16.05 -0.19
CA HIS A 218 28.42 15.44 1.14
C HIS A 218 27.45 16.18 2.06
N HIS A 219 26.24 15.63 2.18
CA HIS A 219 25.32 16.07 3.20
C HIS A 219 25.32 15.05 4.34
N PRO A 220 25.64 15.46 5.58
CA PRO A 220 25.60 14.56 6.73
C PRO A 220 24.16 14.07 6.96
N VAL A 221 24.04 12.78 7.26
CA VAL A 221 22.75 12.18 7.65
C VAL A 221 22.36 12.73 9.01
N ASP A 222 21.14 13.24 9.14
CA ASP A 222 20.57 13.59 10.45
C ASP A 222 20.06 12.33 11.15
N TRP A 223 20.95 11.67 11.88
CA TRP A 223 20.62 10.49 12.69
C TRP A 223 19.57 10.76 13.76
N GLY A 224 19.39 12.01 14.20
CA GLY A 224 18.32 12.40 15.12
C GLY A 224 16.94 12.20 14.51
N SER A 225 16.75 12.60 13.25
CA SER A 225 15.50 12.35 12.52
C SER A 225 15.27 10.85 12.26
N VAL A 226 16.31 10.08 11.94
CA VAL A 226 16.21 8.61 11.82
C VAL A 226 15.82 7.96 13.15
N ALA A 227 16.41 8.41 14.25
CA ALA A 227 16.10 7.91 15.58
C ALA A 227 14.64 8.20 15.98
N VAL A 228 14.08 9.37 15.63
CA VAL A 228 12.65 9.69 15.84
C VAL A 228 11.76 8.70 15.09
N VAL A 229 12.07 8.41 13.80
CA VAL A 229 11.32 7.40 13.04
C VAL A 229 11.37 6.04 13.74
N GLY A 230 12.57 5.55 14.09
CA GLY A 230 12.74 4.30 14.81
C GLY A 230 11.98 4.25 16.14
N PHE A 231 12.05 5.32 16.93
CA PHE A 231 11.35 5.43 18.22
C PHE A 231 9.82 5.32 18.04
N VAL A 232 9.25 6.08 17.11
CA VAL A 232 7.80 6.05 16.87
C VAL A 232 7.33 4.68 16.40
N LEU A 233 8.08 4.05 15.48
CA LEU A 233 7.76 2.71 14.99
C LEU A 233 7.87 1.66 16.10
N CYS A 234 8.94 1.69 16.90
CA CYS A 234 9.10 0.78 18.04
C CYS A 234 7.95 0.93 19.05
N LEU A 235 7.56 2.17 19.36
CA LEU A 235 6.46 2.43 20.29
C LEU A 235 5.12 1.96 19.73
N ALA A 236 4.86 2.16 18.44
CA ALA A 236 3.65 1.67 17.78
C ALA A 236 3.56 0.14 17.82
N ILE A 237 4.67 -0.55 17.51
CA ILE A 237 4.75 -2.02 17.57
C ILE A 237 4.53 -2.50 19.01
N ALA A 238 5.23 -1.89 19.98
CA ALA A 238 5.10 -2.25 21.40
C ALA A 238 3.68 -2.03 21.93
N ALA A 239 3.05 -0.89 21.58
CA ALA A 239 1.68 -0.60 21.97
C ALA A 239 0.68 -1.59 21.39
N ASN A 240 0.83 -1.93 20.09
CA ASN A 240 -0.03 -2.93 19.46
C ASN A 240 0.14 -4.32 20.08
N LEU A 241 1.38 -4.74 20.32
CA LEU A 241 1.66 -6.03 20.94
C LEU A 241 1.06 -6.08 22.35
N LEU A 242 1.24 -5.03 23.15
CA LEU A 242 0.69 -4.93 24.49
C LEU A 242 -0.85 -5.00 24.48
N VAL A 243 -1.50 -4.25 23.61
CA VAL A 243 -2.97 -4.23 23.51
C VAL A 243 -3.49 -5.60 23.08
N ASN A 244 -2.89 -6.24 22.09
CA ASN A 244 -3.37 -7.54 21.61
C ASN A 244 -3.10 -8.70 22.59
N LEU A 245 -2.03 -8.65 23.38
CA LEU A 245 -1.70 -9.71 24.34
C LEU A 245 -2.43 -9.54 25.68
N GLU A 246 -2.47 -8.32 26.21
CA GLU A 246 -2.94 -8.07 27.58
C GLU A 246 -4.34 -7.43 27.61
N PHE A 247 -4.74 -6.71 26.56
CA PHE A 247 -5.96 -5.91 26.51
C PHE A 247 -6.80 -6.17 25.25
N ALA A 248 -6.82 -7.42 24.75
CA ALA A 248 -7.51 -7.78 23.51
C ALA A 248 -9.00 -7.34 23.47
N GLY A 249 -9.70 -7.36 24.61
CA GLY A 249 -11.09 -6.87 24.72
C GLY A 249 -11.26 -5.36 24.50
N TRP A 250 -10.18 -4.58 24.55
CA TRP A 250 -10.20 -3.12 24.35
C TRP A 250 -9.80 -2.73 22.93
N ALA A 251 -9.16 -3.63 22.16
CA ALA A 251 -8.65 -3.36 20.82
C ALA A 251 -9.75 -2.87 19.85
N GLY A 252 -10.99 -3.39 19.99
CA GLY A 252 -12.14 -2.97 19.20
C GLY A 252 -12.94 -1.79 19.77
N VAL A 253 -12.54 -1.24 20.94
CA VAL A 253 -13.28 -0.18 21.64
C VAL A 253 -12.61 1.18 21.51
N PHE A 254 -11.29 1.19 21.39
CA PHE A 254 -10.53 2.44 21.40
C PHE A 254 -9.35 2.40 20.42
N PRO A 255 -9.02 3.50 19.69
CA PRO A 255 -7.98 3.54 18.67
C PRO A 255 -6.56 3.67 19.25
N PHE A 256 -6.11 2.68 20.02
CA PHE A 256 -4.83 2.69 20.75
C PHE A 256 -3.62 2.86 19.85
N LEU A 257 -3.60 2.19 18.69
CA LEU A 257 -2.44 2.21 17.81
C LEU A 257 -2.23 3.60 17.19
N GLY A 258 -3.31 4.20 16.69
CA GLY A 258 -3.24 5.57 16.18
C GLY A 258 -2.79 6.56 17.26
N LEU A 259 -3.36 6.43 18.47
CA LEU A 259 -2.98 7.28 19.59
C LEU A 259 -1.51 7.11 20.00
N SER A 260 -0.98 5.88 19.99
CA SER A 260 0.42 5.61 20.35
C SER A 260 1.40 6.28 19.38
N VAL A 261 1.10 6.24 18.07
CA VAL A 261 1.91 6.93 17.04
C VAL A 261 1.91 8.44 17.28
N TRP A 262 0.73 9.04 17.53
CA TRP A 262 0.64 10.48 17.79
C TRP A 262 1.29 10.88 19.10
N LEU A 263 1.14 10.10 20.17
CA LEU A 263 1.82 10.33 21.43
C LEU A 263 3.35 10.30 21.25
N ALA A 264 3.86 9.30 20.52
CA ALA A 264 5.29 9.19 20.23
C ALA A 264 5.82 10.37 19.41
N LEU A 265 5.08 10.81 18.39
CA LEU A 265 5.42 11.99 17.58
C LEU A 265 5.47 13.26 18.44
N LEU A 266 4.48 13.45 19.31
CA LEU A 266 4.42 14.61 20.21
C LEU A 266 5.57 14.59 21.21
N LEU A 267 5.89 13.42 21.80
CA LEU A 267 7.03 13.24 22.71
C LEU A 267 8.38 13.47 22.00
N ALA A 268 8.49 13.15 20.72
CA ALA A 268 9.69 13.39 19.93
C ALA A 268 9.82 14.85 19.43
N THR A 269 8.75 15.65 19.47
CA THR A 269 8.73 17.04 18.98
C THR A 269 9.83 17.96 19.58
N PRO A 270 10.21 17.85 20.87
CA PRO A 270 11.33 18.65 21.42
C PRO A 270 12.68 18.32 20.78
N LEU A 271 12.89 17.06 20.32
CA LEU A 271 14.12 16.65 19.64
C LEU A 271 14.14 17.08 18.18
N ARG A 272 13.05 16.83 17.48
CA ARG A 272 12.87 17.17 16.05
C ARG A 272 11.41 17.50 15.78
N ARG A 273 11.14 18.72 15.34
CA ARG A 273 9.78 19.18 15.04
C ARG A 273 9.24 18.51 13.79
N PRO A 274 8.01 17.93 13.83
CA PRO A 274 7.34 17.40 12.64
C PRO A 274 7.04 18.52 11.63
N GLU A 275 7.02 18.16 10.36
CA GLU A 275 6.61 19.06 9.27
C GLU A 275 5.09 19.13 9.16
N TRP A 276 4.45 19.90 10.03
CA TRP A 276 2.98 20.01 10.14
C TRP A 276 2.30 20.44 8.84
N LEU A 277 3.01 21.12 7.94
CA LEU A 277 2.53 21.52 6.61
C LEU A 277 2.21 20.33 5.69
N ALA A 278 2.67 19.13 6.01
CA ALA A 278 2.33 17.92 5.28
C ALA A 278 0.89 17.42 5.56
N LEU A 279 0.32 17.77 6.73
CA LEU A 279 -0.98 17.27 7.17
C LEU A 279 -2.15 17.58 6.24
N PRO A 280 -2.33 18.78 5.66
CA PRO A 280 -3.46 19.04 4.75
C PRO A 280 -3.44 18.17 3.49
N GLY A 281 -2.25 17.83 2.99
CA GLY A 281 -2.08 16.88 1.88
C GLY A 281 -2.43 15.46 2.30
N ALA A 282 -1.85 15.01 3.41
CA ALA A 282 -2.09 13.69 3.98
C ALA A 282 -3.57 13.47 4.34
N LEU A 283 -4.25 14.50 4.89
CA LEU A 283 -5.68 14.43 5.20
C LEU A 283 -6.55 14.20 3.97
N ARG A 284 -6.23 14.87 2.84
CA ARG A 284 -6.96 14.65 1.58
C ARG A 284 -6.79 13.23 1.06
N SER A 285 -5.58 12.70 1.12
CA SER A 285 -5.29 11.30 0.75
C SER A 285 -5.98 10.33 1.71
N ALA A 286 -5.91 10.57 3.01
CA ALA A 286 -6.57 9.73 4.02
C ALA A 286 -8.10 9.75 3.84
N ALA A 287 -8.72 10.90 3.58
CA ALA A 287 -10.16 10.98 3.34
C ALA A 287 -10.60 10.18 2.11
N PHE A 288 -9.79 10.18 1.04
CA PHE A 288 -10.01 9.32 -0.12
C PHE A 288 -9.98 7.85 0.26
N LEU A 289 -8.93 7.40 0.97
CA LEU A 289 -8.74 6.02 1.37
C LEU A 289 -9.84 5.55 2.34
N LEU A 290 -10.18 6.35 3.33
CA LEU A 290 -11.29 6.07 4.26
C LEU A 290 -12.62 5.92 3.55
N SER A 291 -12.89 6.75 2.52
CA SER A 291 -14.10 6.60 1.71
C SER A 291 -14.15 5.26 0.98
N LEU A 292 -13.03 4.78 0.46
CA LEU A 292 -12.94 3.45 -0.18
C LEU A 292 -13.10 2.31 0.83
N VAL A 293 -12.47 2.42 1.99
CA VAL A 293 -12.64 1.43 3.08
C VAL A 293 -14.08 1.38 3.53
N TRP A 294 -14.74 2.52 3.69
CA TRP A 294 -16.17 2.59 4.00
C TRP A 294 -17.02 1.94 2.90
N CYS A 295 -16.77 2.21 1.61
CA CYS A 295 -17.47 1.51 0.52
C CYS A 295 -17.31 -0.01 0.64
N ALA A 296 -16.08 -0.49 0.89
CA ALA A 296 -15.78 -1.91 1.00
C ALA A 296 -16.47 -2.56 2.21
N SER A 297 -16.56 -1.87 3.36
CA SER A 297 -17.24 -2.39 4.56
C SER A 297 -18.75 -2.60 4.33
N LEU A 298 -19.34 -1.89 3.37
CA LEU A 298 -20.75 -2.02 3.01
C LEU A 298 -21.04 -3.20 2.06
N MET A 299 -20.02 -3.89 1.52
CA MET A 299 -20.20 -4.95 0.53
C MET A 299 -20.71 -6.27 1.16
N PRO A 300 -21.63 -6.98 0.49
CA PRO A 300 -22.10 -8.31 0.90
C PRO A 300 -21.05 -9.37 0.51
N VAL A 301 -19.96 -9.49 1.28
CA VAL A 301 -18.79 -10.34 0.97
C VAL A 301 -19.12 -11.83 0.89
N GLN A 302 -20.27 -12.27 1.43
CA GLN A 302 -20.76 -13.64 1.35
C GLN A 302 -21.05 -14.08 -0.10
N ALA A 303 -21.23 -13.13 -1.02
CA ALA A 303 -21.41 -13.39 -2.45
C ALA A 303 -20.07 -13.54 -3.22
N LEU A 304 -18.94 -13.31 -2.57
CA LEU A 304 -17.62 -13.48 -3.18
C LEU A 304 -17.21 -14.96 -3.18
N PRO A 305 -16.35 -15.38 -4.14
CA PRO A 305 -15.75 -16.72 -4.09
C PRO A 305 -15.01 -16.95 -2.76
N PRO A 306 -15.04 -18.18 -2.20
CA PRO A 306 -14.31 -18.49 -0.97
C PRO A 306 -12.81 -18.25 -1.16
N ALA A 307 -12.15 -17.85 -0.07
CA ALA A 307 -10.72 -17.62 -0.05
C ALA A 307 -9.97 -18.92 -0.44
N SER A 308 -9.01 -18.77 -1.33
CA SER A 308 -8.16 -19.86 -1.83
C SER A 308 -6.95 -19.26 -2.56
N TRP A 309 -5.89 -20.03 -2.74
CA TRP A 309 -4.72 -19.52 -3.45
C TRP A 309 -5.02 -19.04 -4.90
N PRO A 310 -5.91 -19.70 -5.70
CA PRO A 310 -6.23 -19.18 -7.02
C PRO A 310 -6.99 -17.85 -6.97
N VAL A 311 -7.91 -17.71 -6.03
CA VAL A 311 -8.66 -16.45 -5.81
C VAL A 311 -7.71 -15.35 -5.37
N THR A 312 -6.76 -15.66 -4.49
CA THR A 312 -5.74 -14.71 -4.02
C THR A 312 -4.78 -14.30 -5.15
N LEU A 313 -4.33 -15.26 -5.97
CA LEU A 313 -3.54 -14.94 -7.17
C LEU A 313 -4.33 -14.05 -8.14
N ALA A 314 -5.61 -14.35 -8.36
CA ALA A 314 -6.47 -13.53 -9.22
C ALA A 314 -6.67 -12.11 -8.64
N ALA A 315 -6.78 -11.97 -7.32
CA ALA A 315 -6.92 -10.68 -6.65
C ALA A 315 -5.76 -9.73 -6.96
N GLY A 316 -4.53 -10.23 -7.14
CA GLY A 316 -3.40 -9.38 -7.56
C GLY A 316 -3.52 -8.88 -9.00
N PHE A 317 -4.08 -9.65 -9.94
CA PHE A 317 -4.39 -9.13 -11.28
C PHE A 317 -5.52 -8.10 -11.23
N VAL A 318 -6.49 -8.27 -10.35
CA VAL A 318 -7.54 -7.27 -10.10
C VAL A 318 -6.93 -6.00 -9.50
N SER A 319 -5.97 -6.13 -8.58
CA SER A 319 -5.22 -5.01 -8.00
C SER A 319 -4.43 -4.18 -9.03
N ALA A 320 -4.08 -4.76 -10.17
CA ALA A 320 -3.48 -4.02 -11.28
C ALA A 320 -4.38 -2.92 -11.85
N VAL A 321 -5.68 -3.09 -11.74
CA VAL A 321 -6.69 -2.17 -12.28
C VAL A 321 -7.35 -1.35 -11.18
N PHE A 322 -7.52 -1.95 -10.02
CA PHE A 322 -8.13 -1.34 -8.84
C PHE A 322 -7.08 -1.24 -7.74
N ASP A 323 -7.08 -0.14 -7.01
CA ASP A 323 -6.17 0.07 -5.88
C ASP A 323 -6.22 -1.13 -4.89
N ASN A 324 -5.08 -1.47 -4.30
CA ASN A 324 -4.92 -2.60 -3.37
C ASN A 324 -5.77 -2.45 -2.10
N ILE A 325 -6.05 -1.22 -1.65
CA ILE A 325 -6.75 -0.92 -0.40
C ILE A 325 -8.18 -1.46 -0.36
N PRO A 326 -9.07 -1.17 -1.35
CA PRO A 326 -10.42 -1.70 -1.34
C PRO A 326 -10.47 -3.24 -1.42
N LEU A 327 -9.53 -3.87 -2.12
CA LEU A 327 -9.45 -5.33 -2.20
C LEU A 327 -9.06 -5.93 -0.85
N THR A 328 -8.11 -5.32 -0.15
CA THR A 328 -7.74 -5.72 1.21
C THR A 328 -8.90 -5.55 2.19
N ALA A 329 -9.64 -4.44 2.12
CA ALA A 329 -10.80 -4.22 2.98
C ALA A 329 -11.90 -5.29 2.75
N LEU A 330 -12.17 -5.65 1.49
CA LEU A 330 -13.10 -6.75 1.16
C LEU A 330 -12.61 -8.10 1.71
N ALA A 331 -11.33 -8.41 1.55
CA ALA A 331 -10.75 -9.66 2.02
C ALA A 331 -10.75 -9.75 3.56
N LEU A 332 -10.47 -8.65 4.26
CA LEU A 332 -10.54 -8.57 5.72
C LEU A 332 -11.98 -8.82 6.21
N LYS A 333 -12.96 -8.23 5.54
CA LYS A 333 -14.38 -8.46 5.87
C LYS A 333 -14.81 -9.91 5.57
N GLN A 334 -14.31 -10.52 4.49
CA GLN A 334 -14.63 -11.89 4.12
C GLN A 334 -13.96 -12.92 5.03
N GLY A 335 -12.69 -12.71 5.39
CA GLY A 335 -11.89 -13.66 6.16
C GLY A 335 -11.45 -14.89 5.37
N GLY A 336 -10.72 -15.80 6.05
CA GLY A 336 -10.33 -17.10 5.48
C GLY A 336 -9.15 -17.04 4.47
N TYR A 337 -8.42 -15.94 4.41
CA TYR A 337 -7.22 -15.81 3.57
C TYR A 337 -5.96 -16.18 4.33
N ASP A 338 -4.99 -16.74 3.61
CA ASP A 338 -3.60 -16.68 4.04
C ASP A 338 -3.10 -15.24 3.82
N TRP A 339 -2.84 -14.56 4.93
CA TRP A 339 -2.59 -13.11 4.92
C TRP A 339 -1.28 -12.73 4.25
N GLY A 340 -0.26 -13.61 4.33
CA GLY A 340 0.99 -13.39 3.62
C GLY A 340 0.82 -13.42 2.11
N TYR A 341 0.06 -14.40 1.60
CA TYR A 341 -0.27 -14.47 0.17
C TYR A 341 -1.12 -13.29 -0.28
N LEU A 342 -2.11 -12.89 0.53
CA LEU A 342 -2.95 -11.75 0.20
C LEU A 342 -2.13 -10.46 0.17
N ALA A 343 -1.30 -10.21 1.19
CA ALA A 343 -0.44 -9.03 1.27
C ALA A 343 0.47 -8.92 0.05
N TYR A 344 1.13 -10.04 -0.34
CA TYR A 344 1.94 -10.08 -1.54
C TYR A 344 1.10 -9.85 -2.80
N ALA A 345 -0.01 -10.59 -2.96
CA ALA A 345 -0.80 -10.56 -4.18
C ALA A 345 -1.36 -9.17 -4.46
N VAL A 346 -2.04 -8.56 -3.49
CA VAL A 346 -2.65 -7.24 -3.70
C VAL A 346 -1.62 -6.12 -3.73
N GLY A 347 -0.57 -6.19 -2.88
CA GLY A 347 0.49 -5.20 -2.84
C GLY A 347 1.32 -5.20 -4.13
N PHE A 348 1.95 -6.33 -4.47
CA PHE A 348 2.77 -6.44 -5.68
C PHE A 348 1.94 -6.32 -6.96
N GLY A 349 0.72 -6.89 -6.97
CA GLY A 349 -0.18 -6.88 -8.13
C GLY A 349 -0.48 -5.47 -8.65
N GLY A 350 -0.58 -4.49 -7.76
CA GLY A 350 -0.71 -3.08 -8.12
C GLY A 350 0.43 -2.52 -8.99
N SER A 351 1.56 -3.23 -9.10
CA SER A 351 2.70 -2.82 -9.94
C SER A 351 2.54 -3.20 -11.41
N LEU A 352 1.58 -4.07 -11.74
CA LEU A 352 1.36 -4.58 -13.11
C LEU A 352 0.96 -3.49 -14.10
N LEU A 353 0.31 -2.42 -13.61
CA LEU A 353 -0.01 -1.21 -14.39
C LEU A 353 0.43 0.03 -13.62
N TRP A 354 0.79 1.10 -14.32
CA TRP A 354 1.30 2.34 -13.71
C TRP A 354 0.28 3.01 -12.78
N PHE A 355 -1.02 2.79 -13.00
CA PHE A 355 -2.11 3.35 -12.17
C PHE A 355 -2.70 2.35 -11.17
N GLY A 356 -2.20 1.11 -11.12
CA GLY A 356 -2.70 0.06 -10.22
C GLY A 356 -2.31 0.26 -8.75
N SER A 357 -1.36 1.16 -8.47
CA SER A 357 -1.00 1.56 -7.12
C SER A 357 -0.69 3.04 -7.03
N SER A 358 -0.89 3.62 -5.85
CA SER A 358 -0.56 5.02 -5.58
C SER A 358 0.92 5.33 -5.81
N ALA A 359 1.83 4.37 -5.58
CA ALA A 359 3.25 4.47 -5.88
C ALA A 359 3.52 4.63 -7.39
N GLY A 360 2.80 3.87 -8.22
CA GLY A 360 2.89 3.98 -9.68
C GLY A 360 2.38 5.31 -10.21
N VAL A 361 1.26 5.80 -9.69
CA VAL A 361 0.70 7.12 -10.04
C VAL A 361 1.68 8.23 -9.69
N ALA A 362 2.22 8.24 -8.45
CA ALA A 362 3.17 9.25 -8.00
C ALA A 362 4.46 9.25 -8.85
N LEU A 363 4.97 8.06 -9.20
CA LEU A 363 6.15 7.95 -10.05
C LEU A 363 5.86 8.43 -11.49
N ALA A 364 4.66 8.16 -12.03
CA ALA A 364 4.24 8.64 -13.34
C ALA A 364 4.02 10.16 -13.40
N ASP A 365 3.79 10.83 -12.27
CA ASP A 365 3.80 12.29 -12.20
C ASP A 365 5.22 12.86 -12.36
N MET A 366 6.21 12.16 -11.83
CA MET A 366 7.63 12.51 -11.99
C MET A 366 8.16 12.17 -13.40
N PHE A 367 7.63 11.10 -14.02
CA PHE A 367 8.06 10.57 -15.32
C PHE A 367 6.83 10.38 -16.22
N PRO A 368 6.39 11.44 -16.96
CA PRO A 368 5.19 11.37 -17.80
C PRO A 368 5.21 10.27 -18.87
N GLU A 369 6.40 9.84 -19.31
CA GLU A 369 6.59 8.71 -20.23
C GLU A 369 6.11 7.37 -19.68
N ALA A 370 6.01 7.24 -18.34
CA ALA A 370 5.47 6.06 -17.68
C ALA A 370 3.96 5.90 -17.81
N ARG A 371 3.21 6.96 -18.19
CA ARG A 371 1.74 6.94 -18.26
C ARG A 371 1.15 6.11 -19.41
N SER A 372 1.97 5.45 -20.20
CA SER A 372 1.51 4.53 -21.25
C SER A 372 1.37 3.11 -20.72
N ALA A 373 0.13 2.63 -20.54
CA ALA A 373 -0.14 1.25 -20.13
C ALA A 373 0.48 0.22 -21.10
N ARG A 374 0.48 0.51 -22.41
CA ARG A 374 1.12 -0.35 -23.39
C ARG A 374 2.64 -0.42 -23.20
N ALA A 375 3.30 0.74 -23.01
CA ALA A 375 4.75 0.77 -22.77
C ALA A 375 5.09 0.09 -21.43
N TRP A 376 4.28 0.32 -20.41
CA TRP A 376 4.44 -0.32 -19.10
C TRP A 376 4.39 -1.85 -19.19
N LEU A 377 3.38 -2.41 -19.85
CA LEU A 377 3.24 -3.86 -20.04
C LEU A 377 4.33 -4.45 -20.93
N THR A 378 4.65 -3.80 -22.08
CA THR A 378 5.59 -4.36 -23.05
C THR A 378 7.05 -4.24 -22.62
N GLN A 379 7.42 -3.12 -21.99
CA GLN A 379 8.79 -2.87 -21.51
C GLN A 379 9.02 -3.37 -20.08
N GLY A 380 7.94 -3.40 -19.25
CA GLY A 380 7.93 -3.89 -17.88
C GLY A 380 7.40 -5.33 -17.73
N TRP A 381 7.40 -6.14 -18.79
CA TRP A 381 6.88 -7.51 -18.80
C TRP A 381 7.40 -8.39 -17.66
N HIS A 382 8.65 -8.14 -17.23
CA HIS A 382 9.28 -8.84 -16.12
C HIS A 382 8.55 -8.65 -14.78
N VAL A 383 7.77 -7.57 -14.61
CA VAL A 383 6.93 -7.37 -13.40
C VAL A 383 5.84 -8.44 -13.33
N GLY A 384 5.15 -8.72 -14.45
CA GLY A 384 4.13 -9.77 -14.50
C GLY A 384 4.72 -11.17 -14.26
N VAL A 385 5.88 -11.46 -14.86
CA VAL A 385 6.59 -12.73 -14.62
C VAL A 385 7.02 -12.84 -13.15
N ALA A 386 7.54 -11.76 -12.56
CA ALA A 386 7.97 -11.72 -11.16
C ALA A 386 6.79 -11.94 -10.21
N TYR A 387 5.63 -11.33 -10.50
CA TYR A 387 4.42 -11.52 -9.70
C TYR A 387 4.04 -12.99 -9.59
N VAL A 388 3.92 -13.66 -10.75
CA VAL A 388 3.53 -15.08 -10.81
C VAL A 388 4.62 -15.97 -10.21
N ALA A 389 5.88 -15.74 -10.57
CA ALA A 389 7.00 -16.53 -10.04
C ALA A 389 7.12 -16.43 -8.52
N GLY A 390 7.06 -15.21 -7.95
CA GLY A 390 7.11 -15.00 -6.51
C GLY A 390 5.96 -15.70 -5.77
N PHE A 391 4.74 -15.61 -6.29
CA PHE A 391 3.58 -16.29 -5.72
C PHE A 391 3.77 -17.81 -5.68
N PHE A 392 4.22 -18.43 -6.78
CA PHE A 392 4.43 -19.87 -6.83
C PHE A 392 5.66 -20.33 -6.06
N VAL A 393 6.72 -19.52 -5.95
CA VAL A 393 7.84 -19.80 -5.04
C VAL A 393 7.35 -19.86 -3.60
N MET A 394 6.56 -18.90 -3.16
CA MET A 394 5.97 -18.91 -1.82
C MET A 394 5.08 -20.14 -1.62
N LEU A 395 4.26 -20.49 -2.63
CA LEU A 395 3.40 -21.68 -2.58
C LEU A 395 4.20 -22.99 -2.48
N ALA A 396 5.33 -23.07 -3.15
CA ALA A 396 6.22 -24.24 -3.08
C ALA A 396 6.97 -24.34 -1.74
N VAL A 397 7.30 -23.20 -1.12
CA VAL A 397 8.10 -23.16 0.12
C VAL A 397 7.23 -23.28 1.37
N LEU A 398 6.09 -22.58 1.42
CA LEU A 398 5.26 -22.50 2.62
C LEU A 398 3.96 -23.33 2.51
N GLY A 399 3.52 -23.68 1.30
CA GLY A 399 2.18 -24.21 1.10
C GLY A 399 1.10 -23.13 1.30
N TRP A 400 -0.17 -23.52 1.13
CA TRP A 400 -1.31 -22.66 1.44
C TRP A 400 -1.89 -23.05 2.80
N SER A 401 -2.00 -22.09 3.72
CA SER A 401 -2.58 -22.26 5.06
C SER A 401 -3.55 -21.11 5.32
N ALA A 402 -4.86 -21.35 5.14
CA ALA A 402 -5.93 -20.39 5.43
C ALA A 402 -6.72 -20.82 6.67
#